data_89a78c3a5def8f27fadd8947b43722ca
#
_entry.id   89a78c3a5def8f27fadd8947b43722ca
#
_cell.length_a   1.000
_cell.length_b   1.000
_cell.length_c   1.000
_cell.angle_alpha   90.00
_cell.angle_beta   90.00
_cell.angle_gamma   90.00
#
_symmetry.space_group_name_H-M   'P 1'
#
loop_
_entity.id
_entity.type
_entity.pdbx_description
1 polymer ?
#
loop_
_entity_poly.entity_id
_entity_poly.type
_entity_poly.pdbx_seq_one_letter_code
_entity_poly.pdbx_strand_id
1 'polypeptide(L)'
;MEASFPLDLCAEVRAERADADIRAIICPVQREMPAHKGYDVSFFDDEPTQATPATPPTRGSGGDRAPDHQSVVTRRLIAAGAGLLILLMLVIGVKTCSDSRTTSQLKEFNRKASQLVADSDSQVGKPFFKELQGASSKGSTTLQENVNQLGVLSDEQVKQAERLDAPDSLKKAQTNLVLTMQLRSDGLHRISREVQTAISRNSTDSKKAVDQIAGDMRAFDASDVIYTLKVAPAIAAALDDDGIAVGAGGEQVATTSFLPTIDWLSPAFVTTQLGGTASASGTAAPGNHGHSLDSVSAGGQDLSPDTTNSIPGSPPPAFGVTFTNGGSVDESNVQITIKVEGGPAPIVVTKVVARSTAGQQQTVQVPLGSAPPIGQQVTVTVTIGSVPGETKTDNNTFSYPVTFT
;
A
#
# COMPACT_ATOMS: atom_id res chain seq x y z
N MET A 1 -2.66 -14.01 60.93
CA MET A 1 -1.22 -14.22 60.56
C MET A 1 -1.17 -14.07 59.06
N GLU A 2 -0.99 -12.81 58.63
CA GLU A 2 -0.77 -12.42 57.25
C GLU A 2 0.71 -12.51 56.94
N ALA A 3 1.05 -13.34 55.97
CA ALA A 3 2.40 -13.42 55.45
C ALA A 3 2.56 -12.43 54.27
N SER A 4 3.20 -11.31 54.55
CA SER A 4 3.63 -10.29 53.57
C SER A 4 4.81 -10.85 52.77
N PHE A 5 4.69 -11.02 51.46
CA PHE A 5 5.81 -11.29 50.57
C PHE A 5 6.37 -9.97 50.06
N PRO A 6 7.67 -9.77 50.00
CA PRO A 6 8.26 -8.54 49.56
C PRO A 6 8.26 -8.43 48.03
N LEU A 7 7.74 -7.32 47.53
CA LEU A 7 7.63 -6.92 46.12
C LEU A 7 8.94 -6.45 45.47
N ASP A 8 10.08 -6.53 46.15
CA ASP A 8 11.33 -5.94 45.68
C ASP A 8 12.26 -6.84 44.85
N LEU A 9 11.94 -8.15 44.71
CA LEU A 9 12.85 -9.04 43.97
C LEU A 9 12.62 -9.04 42.45
N CYS A 10 11.50 -8.48 41.95
CA CYS A 10 11.22 -8.42 40.52
C CYS A 10 11.78 -7.16 39.82
N ALA A 11 12.14 -6.12 40.58
CA ALA A 11 12.68 -4.90 40.01
C ALA A 11 14.17 -5.02 39.66
N GLU A 12 14.92 -5.74 40.49
CA GLU A 12 16.37 -5.92 40.29
C GLU A 12 16.73 -6.82 39.11
N VAL A 13 15.95 -7.87 38.86
CA VAL A 13 16.19 -8.76 37.70
C VAL A 13 15.86 -8.09 36.36
N ARG A 14 15.00 -7.06 36.38
CA ARG A 14 14.63 -6.31 35.15
C ARG A 14 15.65 -5.23 34.80
N ALA A 15 16.35 -4.66 35.81
CA ALA A 15 17.41 -3.68 35.59
C ALA A 15 18.68 -4.35 35.01
N GLU A 16 19.02 -5.56 35.45
CA GLU A 16 20.22 -6.28 35.00
C GLU A 16 20.09 -6.78 33.53
N ARG A 17 18.87 -7.09 33.05
CA ARG A 17 18.64 -7.47 31.66
C ARG A 17 18.63 -6.27 30.68
N ALA A 18 18.19 -5.10 31.14
CA ALA A 18 18.21 -3.90 30.30
C ALA A 18 19.62 -3.36 30.05
N ASP A 19 20.53 -3.55 31.01
CA ASP A 19 21.92 -3.04 30.92
C ASP A 19 22.83 -3.96 30.07
N ALA A 20 22.49 -5.24 29.94
CA ALA A 20 23.24 -6.18 29.10
C ALA A 20 22.98 -5.97 27.58
N ASP A 21 21.75 -5.59 27.19
CA ASP A 21 21.39 -5.36 25.79
C ASP A 21 21.91 -4.01 25.25
N ILE A 22 22.11 -3.01 26.12
CA ILE A 22 22.65 -1.70 25.71
C ILE A 22 24.17 -1.75 25.52
N ARG A 23 24.89 -2.64 26.20
CA ARG A 23 26.34 -2.80 26.01
C ARG A 23 26.75 -3.57 24.75
N ALA A 24 25.86 -4.33 24.16
CA ALA A 24 26.13 -5.07 22.92
C ALA A 24 26.04 -4.19 21.65
N ILE A 25 25.49 -2.97 21.74
CA ILE A 25 25.27 -2.07 20.60
C ILE A 25 26.38 -1.02 20.44
N ILE A 26 27.30 -0.86 21.43
CA ILE A 26 28.37 0.16 21.40
C ILE A 26 29.76 -0.49 21.51
N CYS A 27 30.06 -1.51 20.74
CA CYS A 27 31.42 -1.94 20.46
C CYS A 27 31.73 -1.68 18.99
N PRO A 28 32.51 -0.66 18.64
CA PRO A 28 33.07 -0.58 17.30
C PRO A 28 34.13 -1.66 17.17
N VAL A 29 33.93 -2.57 16.25
CA VAL A 29 34.96 -3.51 15.82
C VAL A 29 36.13 -2.71 15.26
N GLN A 30 37.15 -2.49 16.08
CA GLN A 30 38.48 -2.10 15.60
C GLN A 30 39.04 -3.29 14.83
N ARG A 31 38.88 -3.25 13.51
CA ARG A 31 39.71 -4.07 12.61
C ARG A 31 41.10 -3.47 12.63
N GLU A 32 42.01 -4.15 13.27
CA GLU A 32 43.44 -3.93 13.08
C GLU A 32 43.77 -4.15 11.58
N MET A 33 44.18 -3.09 10.90
CA MET A 33 44.79 -3.17 9.59
C MET A 33 46.24 -3.61 9.76
N PRO A 34 46.72 -4.61 8.97
CA PRO A 34 48.11 -4.94 8.99
C PRO A 34 48.94 -3.78 8.42
N ALA A 35 50.05 -3.48 9.08
CA ALA A 35 50.99 -2.45 8.72
C ALA A 35 51.48 -2.65 7.28
N HIS A 36 51.16 -1.75 6.38
CA HIS A 36 51.81 -1.64 5.09
C HIS A 36 53.22 -1.12 5.31
N LYS A 37 54.23 -1.95 4.94
CA LYS A 37 55.60 -1.54 4.75
C LYS A 37 55.62 -0.39 3.74
N GLY A 38 56.04 0.77 4.21
CA GLY A 38 56.28 1.93 3.38
C GLY A 38 57.44 1.60 2.41
N TYR A 39 57.17 1.78 1.12
CA TYR A 39 58.20 1.97 0.12
C TYR A 39 58.51 3.47 0.11
N ASP A 40 59.65 3.81 0.75
CA ASP A 40 60.28 5.09 0.62
C ASP A 40 60.83 5.21 -0.81
N VAL A 41 60.22 6.00 -1.65
CA VAL A 41 60.79 6.44 -2.94
C VAL A 41 61.40 7.80 -2.71
N SER A 42 62.64 7.81 -2.24
CA SER A 42 63.49 8.99 -2.16
C SER A 42 63.92 9.41 -3.59
N PHE A 43 63.42 10.53 -4.06
CA PHE A 43 63.70 11.09 -5.39
C PHE A 43 64.58 12.34 -5.23
N PHE A 44 65.67 12.33 -4.61
CA PHE A 44 66.74 13.34 -4.67
C PHE A 44 67.88 12.96 -3.78
N ASP A 45 68.86 12.20 -4.31
CA ASP A 45 70.22 12.24 -3.78
C ASP A 45 71.13 12.75 -4.93
N ASP A 46 71.47 14.02 -4.82
CA ASP A 46 72.55 14.63 -5.60
C ASP A 46 73.90 14.26 -4.91
N GLU A 47 74.61 13.35 -5.50
CA GLU A 47 76.02 13.11 -5.13
C GLU A 47 76.93 13.78 -6.17
N PRO A 48 77.92 14.60 -5.75
CA PRO A 48 78.78 15.30 -6.69
C PRO A 48 79.87 14.38 -7.24
N THR A 49 79.74 14.09 -8.52
CA THR A 49 80.77 13.34 -9.27
C THR A 49 81.97 14.23 -9.60
N GLN A 50 83.11 13.74 -9.17
CA GLN A 50 84.44 14.35 -9.43
C GLN A 50 84.74 14.54 -10.90
N ALA A 51 85.34 15.68 -11.20
CA ALA A 51 85.84 16.08 -12.50
C ALA A 51 87.06 15.24 -12.94
N THR A 52 86.97 14.68 -14.14
CA THR A 52 88.14 14.16 -14.86
C THR A 52 88.46 15.07 -16.04
N PRO A 53 89.77 15.25 -16.39
CA PRO A 53 90.18 16.37 -17.23
C PRO A 53 89.90 16.15 -18.73
N ALA A 54 89.61 17.26 -19.37
CA ALA A 54 89.25 17.43 -20.77
C ALA A 54 90.36 17.06 -21.76
N THR A 55 89.98 16.34 -22.81
CA THR A 55 90.76 16.24 -24.06
C THR A 55 90.16 17.15 -25.12
N PRO A 56 90.93 17.85 -25.93
CA PRO A 56 90.44 18.95 -26.80
C PRO A 56 89.67 18.41 -28.02
N PRO A 57 88.74 19.18 -28.56
CA PRO A 57 87.82 18.73 -29.61
C PRO A 57 88.47 18.85 -31.01
N THR A 58 88.32 17.75 -31.76
CA THR A 58 88.50 17.78 -33.23
C THR A 58 87.30 18.46 -33.91
N ARG A 59 87.58 19.50 -34.64
CA ARG A 59 86.63 20.32 -35.41
C ARG A 59 86.13 19.49 -36.58
N GLY A 60 84.91 18.98 -36.55
CA GLY A 60 84.19 18.38 -37.65
C GLY A 60 83.19 19.37 -38.20
N SER A 61 83.42 19.82 -39.42
CA SER A 61 82.50 20.59 -40.24
C SER A 61 81.23 19.79 -40.50
N GLY A 62 80.04 20.29 -40.15
CA GLY A 62 78.81 19.59 -40.40
C GLY A 62 77.64 20.52 -40.55
N GLY A 63 77.13 20.65 -41.75
CA GLY A 63 76.07 21.39 -42.29
C GLY A 63 74.83 21.60 -41.40
N ASP A 64 74.39 22.81 -41.42
CA ASP A 64 73.05 23.27 -41.00
C ASP A 64 71.97 22.44 -41.74
N ARG A 65 71.35 21.47 -41.07
CA ARG A 65 70.08 20.96 -41.53
C ARG A 65 69.00 21.78 -40.90
N ALA A 66 68.34 22.59 -41.71
CA ALA A 66 67.10 23.24 -41.34
C ALA A 66 66.10 22.19 -40.75
N PRO A 67 65.40 22.53 -39.71
CA PRO A 67 64.41 21.59 -39.16
C PRO A 67 63.33 21.29 -40.20
N ASP A 68 63.22 20.03 -40.54
CA ASP A 68 62.30 19.56 -41.57
C ASP A 68 60.85 19.91 -41.11
N HIS A 69 60.28 20.90 -41.74
CA HIS A 69 58.92 21.42 -41.43
C HIS A 69 57.86 20.31 -41.45
N GLN A 70 58.10 19.22 -42.21
CA GLN A 70 57.17 18.08 -42.25
C GLN A 70 57.19 17.29 -40.94
N SER A 71 58.31 17.15 -40.25
CA SER A 71 58.40 16.41 -38.99
C SER A 71 57.71 17.14 -37.82
N VAL A 72 57.71 18.49 -37.85
CA VAL A 72 57.04 19.32 -36.83
C VAL A 72 55.53 19.32 -37.04
N VAL A 73 55.07 19.35 -38.29
CA VAL A 73 53.61 19.28 -38.60
C VAL A 73 53.06 17.90 -38.25
N THR A 74 53.78 16.83 -38.60
CA THR A 74 53.36 15.44 -38.25
C THR A 74 53.30 15.24 -36.74
N ARG A 75 54.26 15.72 -35.97
CA ARG A 75 54.23 15.66 -34.49
C ARG A 75 53.09 16.46 -33.91
N ARG A 76 52.74 17.64 -34.43
CA ARG A 76 51.62 18.44 -34.02
C ARG A 76 50.27 17.78 -34.36
N LEU A 77 50.13 17.15 -35.51
CA LEU A 77 48.96 16.36 -35.90
C LEU A 77 48.75 15.11 -35.01
N ILE A 78 49.85 14.40 -34.69
CA ILE A 78 49.79 13.25 -33.78
C ILE A 78 49.41 13.72 -32.36
N ALA A 79 49.98 14.82 -31.87
CA ALA A 79 49.61 15.39 -30.55
C ALA A 79 48.17 15.89 -30.52
N ALA A 80 47.68 16.53 -31.60
CA ALA A 80 46.29 16.94 -31.71
C ALA A 80 45.32 15.74 -31.78
N GLY A 81 45.69 14.69 -32.54
CA GLY A 81 44.91 13.46 -32.62
C GLY A 81 44.86 12.69 -31.27
N ALA A 82 46.00 12.61 -30.56
CA ALA A 82 46.04 12.03 -29.22
C ALA A 82 45.23 12.84 -28.20
N GLY A 83 45.31 14.18 -28.26
CA GLY A 83 44.50 15.07 -27.41
C GLY A 83 43.00 14.91 -27.67
N LEU A 84 42.58 14.79 -28.93
CA LEU A 84 41.19 14.53 -29.30
C LEU A 84 40.70 13.18 -28.81
N LEU A 85 41.52 12.13 -28.93
CA LEU A 85 41.21 10.79 -28.43
C LEU A 85 41.04 10.74 -26.89
N ILE A 86 41.93 11.44 -26.18
CA ILE A 86 41.84 11.56 -24.71
C ILE A 86 40.55 12.31 -24.31
N LEU A 87 40.24 13.38 -25.00
CA LEU A 87 39.03 14.19 -24.77
C LEU A 87 37.77 13.34 -25.04
N LEU A 88 37.79 12.56 -26.11
CA LEU A 88 36.69 11.66 -26.47
C LEU A 88 36.51 10.54 -25.45
N MET A 89 37.61 9.96 -24.96
CA MET A 89 37.62 8.96 -23.86
C MET A 89 37.10 9.56 -22.54
N LEU A 90 37.46 10.82 -22.21
CA LEU A 90 36.96 11.52 -21.03
C LEU A 90 35.47 11.77 -21.16
N VAL A 91 34.98 12.24 -22.31
CA VAL A 91 33.54 12.47 -22.53
C VAL A 91 32.74 11.18 -22.44
N ILE A 92 33.24 10.08 -23.04
CA ILE A 92 32.60 8.78 -22.96
C ILE A 92 32.64 8.27 -21.50
N GLY A 93 33.77 8.39 -20.81
CA GLY A 93 33.93 7.94 -19.42
C GLY A 93 32.99 8.70 -18.46
N VAL A 94 32.88 10.02 -18.59
CA VAL A 94 31.98 10.84 -17.78
C VAL A 94 30.52 10.48 -18.08
N LYS A 95 30.17 10.29 -19.36
CA LYS A 95 28.80 9.91 -19.75
C LYS A 95 28.43 8.54 -19.20
N THR A 96 29.26 7.53 -19.35
CA THR A 96 29.00 6.16 -18.83
C THR A 96 28.88 6.12 -17.30
N CYS A 97 29.69 6.89 -16.57
CA CYS A 97 29.58 7.01 -15.12
C CYS A 97 28.27 7.74 -14.69
N SER A 98 27.85 8.76 -15.44
CA SER A 98 26.61 9.47 -15.21
C SER A 98 25.39 8.56 -15.44
N ASP A 99 25.38 7.83 -16.56
CA ASP A 99 24.27 6.94 -16.93
C ASP A 99 24.12 5.81 -15.89
N SER A 100 25.20 5.16 -15.45
CA SER A 100 25.16 4.12 -14.40
C SER A 100 24.63 4.65 -13.07
N ARG A 101 24.89 5.90 -12.72
CA ARG A 101 24.40 6.53 -11.48
C ARG A 101 22.90 6.81 -11.58
N THR A 102 22.44 7.31 -12.72
CA THR A 102 21.00 7.57 -12.96
C THR A 102 20.20 6.29 -12.92
N THR A 103 20.64 5.24 -13.61
CA THR A 103 20.03 3.90 -13.59
C THR A 103 19.88 3.37 -12.16
N SER A 104 20.93 3.49 -11.34
CA SER A 104 20.89 3.05 -9.95
C SER A 104 19.89 3.85 -9.11
N GLN A 105 19.83 5.16 -9.29
CA GLN A 105 18.89 6.05 -8.59
C GLN A 105 17.43 5.76 -8.96
N LEU A 106 17.15 5.51 -10.25
CA LEU A 106 15.81 5.14 -10.73
C LEU A 106 15.33 3.83 -10.09
N LYS A 107 16.17 2.80 -10.10
CA LYS A 107 15.85 1.50 -9.47
C LYS A 107 15.65 1.63 -7.96
N GLU A 108 16.51 2.40 -7.30
CA GLU A 108 16.40 2.62 -5.86
C GLU A 108 15.12 3.37 -5.48
N PHE A 109 14.77 4.42 -6.25
CA PHE A 109 13.52 5.15 -6.05
C PHE A 109 12.31 4.23 -6.27
N ASN A 110 12.28 3.47 -7.38
CA ASN A 110 11.21 2.50 -7.66
C ASN A 110 11.03 1.52 -6.50
N ARG A 111 12.12 0.89 -6.05
CA ARG A 111 12.06 -0.09 -4.95
C ARG A 111 11.51 0.52 -3.67
N LYS A 112 12.02 1.70 -3.26
CA LYS A 112 11.58 2.38 -2.03
C LYS A 112 10.13 2.85 -2.13
N ALA A 113 9.72 3.43 -3.26
CA ALA A 113 8.34 3.87 -3.49
C ALA A 113 7.38 2.68 -3.50
N SER A 114 7.74 1.60 -4.19
CA SER A 114 6.95 0.36 -4.26
C SER A 114 6.81 -0.30 -2.89
N GLN A 115 7.88 -0.35 -2.10
CA GLN A 115 7.84 -0.87 -0.74
C GLN A 115 6.95 -0.01 0.15
N LEU A 116 7.08 1.31 0.11
CA LEU A 116 6.29 2.24 0.91
C LEU A 116 4.79 2.08 0.64
N VAL A 117 4.39 1.92 -0.62
CA VAL A 117 2.99 1.71 -1.00
C VAL A 117 2.49 0.36 -0.51
N ALA A 118 3.27 -0.72 -0.69
CA ALA A 118 2.91 -2.05 -0.21
C ALA A 118 2.81 -2.10 1.34
N ASP A 119 3.70 -1.40 2.04
CA ASP A 119 3.66 -1.26 3.49
C ASP A 119 2.44 -0.45 3.93
N SER A 120 2.08 0.62 3.21
CA SER A 120 0.87 1.39 3.47
C SER A 120 -0.39 0.53 3.35
N ASP A 121 -0.52 -0.26 2.28
CA ASP A 121 -1.66 -1.14 2.07
C ASP A 121 -1.71 -2.27 3.13
N SER A 122 -0.56 -2.86 3.49
CA SER A 122 -0.51 -4.04 4.37
C SER A 122 -0.51 -3.71 5.85
N GLN A 123 0.20 -2.65 6.27
CA GLN A 123 0.40 -2.30 7.68
C GLN A 123 -0.62 -1.26 8.17
N VAL A 124 -1.21 -0.49 7.27
CA VAL A 124 -2.18 0.55 7.62
C VAL A 124 -3.57 0.22 7.06
N GLY A 125 -3.70 0.08 5.74
CA GLY A 125 -4.99 -0.10 5.07
C GLY A 125 -5.72 -1.35 5.53
N LYS A 126 -5.13 -2.53 5.37
CA LYS A 126 -5.76 -3.79 5.78
C LYS A 126 -6.13 -3.85 7.27
N PRO A 127 -5.23 -3.47 8.22
CA PRO A 127 -5.60 -3.39 9.62
C PRO A 127 -6.74 -2.39 9.89
N PHE A 128 -6.73 -1.21 9.25
CA PHE A 128 -7.76 -0.20 9.42
C PHE A 128 -9.16 -0.73 9.05
N PHE A 129 -9.32 -1.32 7.87
CA PHE A 129 -10.60 -1.87 7.45
C PHE A 129 -11.03 -3.06 8.29
N LYS A 130 -10.08 -3.87 8.77
CA LYS A 130 -10.34 -4.95 9.74
C LYS A 130 -10.82 -4.40 11.10
N GLU A 131 -10.28 -3.26 11.55
CA GLU A 131 -10.76 -2.62 12.79
C GLU A 131 -12.18 -2.11 12.64
N LEU A 132 -12.56 -1.55 11.50
CA LEU A 132 -13.92 -1.07 11.25
C LEU A 132 -14.93 -2.22 11.14
N GLN A 133 -14.51 -3.38 10.62
CA GLN A 133 -15.38 -4.56 10.55
C GLN A 133 -15.70 -5.10 11.94
N GLY A 134 -16.99 -5.12 12.30
CA GLY A 134 -17.44 -5.56 13.61
C GLY A 134 -17.07 -4.61 14.76
N ALA A 135 -16.93 -3.33 14.46
CA ALA A 135 -16.56 -2.27 15.41
C ALA A 135 -17.49 -2.22 16.65
N SER A 136 -18.78 -2.53 16.47
CA SER A 136 -19.76 -2.59 17.56
C SER A 136 -19.48 -3.66 18.63
N SER A 137 -18.72 -4.70 18.30
CA SER A 137 -18.28 -5.73 19.25
C SER A 137 -17.03 -5.33 20.03
N LYS A 138 -16.33 -4.28 19.61
CA LYS A 138 -15.14 -3.72 20.24
C LYS A 138 -15.55 -2.50 21.07
N GLY A 139 -14.89 -2.20 22.16
CA GLY A 139 -15.14 -0.96 22.91
C GLY A 139 -14.85 0.26 22.04
N SER A 140 -15.70 1.29 22.08
CA SER A 140 -15.56 2.51 21.25
C SER A 140 -14.22 3.23 21.43
N THR A 141 -13.71 3.26 22.67
CA THR A 141 -12.41 3.85 23.00
C THR A 141 -11.27 3.06 22.37
N THR A 142 -11.30 1.72 22.51
CA THR A 142 -10.27 0.84 21.93
C THR A 142 -10.22 0.96 20.40
N LEU A 143 -11.37 1.04 19.75
CA LEU A 143 -11.44 1.24 18.31
C LEU A 143 -10.82 2.56 17.88
N GLN A 144 -11.14 3.65 18.59
CA GLN A 144 -10.57 4.96 18.30
C GLN A 144 -9.05 4.98 18.53
N GLU A 145 -8.57 4.36 19.60
CA GLU A 145 -7.14 4.24 19.88
C GLU A 145 -6.40 3.48 18.80
N ASN A 146 -6.95 2.34 18.35
CA ASN A 146 -6.37 1.55 17.27
C ASN A 146 -6.31 2.33 15.94
N VAL A 147 -7.39 3.04 15.59
CA VAL A 147 -7.41 3.88 14.37
C VAL A 147 -6.42 5.04 14.50
N ASN A 148 -6.29 5.67 15.67
CA ASN A 148 -5.29 6.71 15.92
C ASN A 148 -3.85 6.17 15.76
N GLN A 149 -3.55 4.96 16.24
CA GLN A 149 -2.23 4.34 16.05
C GLN A 149 -1.90 4.12 14.57
N LEU A 150 -2.89 3.69 13.78
CA LEU A 150 -2.73 3.57 12.33
C LEU A 150 -2.53 4.93 11.65
N GLY A 151 -3.18 5.98 12.16
CA GLY A 151 -2.95 7.36 11.74
C GLY A 151 -1.48 7.78 11.94
N VAL A 152 -0.91 7.53 13.13
CA VAL A 152 0.50 7.84 13.43
C VAL A 152 1.46 7.07 12.51
N LEU A 153 1.17 5.78 12.21
CA LEU A 153 1.94 5.01 11.24
C LEU A 153 1.85 5.63 9.84
N SER A 154 0.67 6.08 9.43
CA SER A 154 0.48 6.75 8.15
C SER A 154 1.21 8.09 8.06
N ASP A 155 1.27 8.87 9.15
CA ASP A 155 2.08 10.11 9.22
C ASP A 155 3.57 9.84 8.99
N GLU A 156 4.09 8.73 9.55
CA GLU A 156 5.48 8.35 9.30
C GLU A 156 5.72 7.93 7.84
N GLN A 157 4.74 7.30 7.21
CA GLN A 157 4.80 6.98 5.78
C GLN A 157 4.78 8.24 4.90
N VAL A 158 4.05 9.29 5.28
CA VAL A 158 4.13 10.61 4.61
C VAL A 158 5.57 11.14 4.68
N LYS A 159 6.17 11.16 5.87
CA LYS A 159 7.56 11.62 6.04
C LYS A 159 8.56 10.77 5.27
N GLN A 160 8.31 9.46 5.16
CA GLN A 160 9.15 8.58 4.33
C GLN A 160 9.05 8.95 2.84
N ALA A 161 7.84 9.21 2.33
CA ALA A 161 7.64 9.68 0.96
C ALA A 161 8.36 11.00 0.68
N GLU A 162 8.32 11.95 1.62
CA GLU A 162 8.99 13.24 1.53
C GLU A 162 10.53 13.11 1.48
N ARG A 163 11.08 12.15 2.22
CA ARG A 163 12.53 11.89 2.30
C ARG A 163 13.09 11.04 1.16
N LEU A 164 12.25 10.52 0.26
CA LEU A 164 12.74 9.77 -0.88
C LEU A 164 13.60 10.67 -1.78
N ASP A 165 14.80 10.22 -2.09
CA ASP A 165 15.66 10.91 -3.05
C ASP A 165 15.22 10.55 -4.47
N ALA A 166 14.51 11.47 -5.12
CA ALA A 166 13.98 11.29 -6.45
C ALA A 166 14.91 11.94 -7.50
N PRO A 167 15.33 11.18 -8.53
CA PRO A 167 15.97 11.74 -9.71
C PRO A 167 15.09 12.85 -10.34
N ASP A 168 15.69 13.77 -11.08
CA ASP A 168 14.97 14.90 -11.66
C ASP A 168 13.76 14.48 -12.51
N SER A 169 13.87 13.38 -13.25
CA SER A 169 12.78 12.78 -14.02
C SER A 169 11.60 12.32 -13.18
N LEU A 170 11.81 11.98 -11.89
CA LEU A 170 10.79 11.43 -10.97
C LEU A 170 10.32 12.42 -9.90
N LYS A 171 10.77 13.67 -9.87
CA LYS A 171 10.33 14.67 -8.87
C LYS A 171 8.81 14.88 -8.86
N LYS A 172 8.16 14.87 -10.01
CA LYS A 172 6.69 14.95 -10.10
C LYS A 172 6.01 13.69 -9.57
N ALA A 173 6.59 12.51 -9.83
CA ALA A 173 6.10 11.27 -9.28
C ALA A 173 6.22 11.24 -7.75
N GLN A 174 7.34 11.72 -7.19
CA GLN A 174 7.52 11.88 -5.75
C GLN A 174 6.48 12.82 -5.14
N THR A 175 6.26 14.00 -5.73
CA THR A 175 5.22 14.94 -5.26
C THR A 175 3.84 14.28 -5.21
N ASN A 176 3.47 13.51 -6.23
CA ASN A 176 2.21 12.79 -6.26
C ASN A 176 2.19 11.61 -5.26
N LEU A 177 3.32 10.96 -5.02
CA LEU A 177 3.43 9.91 -3.99
C LEU A 177 3.24 10.50 -2.58
N VAL A 178 3.84 11.66 -2.30
CA VAL A 178 3.61 12.38 -1.03
C VAL A 178 2.12 12.72 -0.88
N LEU A 179 1.49 13.26 -1.92
CA LEU A 179 0.04 13.55 -1.90
C LEU A 179 -0.79 12.29 -1.67
N THR A 180 -0.43 11.16 -2.29
CA THR A 180 -1.07 9.85 -2.06
C THR A 180 -1.03 9.49 -0.58
N MET A 181 0.12 9.56 0.06
CA MET A 181 0.29 9.24 1.49
C MET A 181 -0.44 10.25 2.38
N GLN A 182 -0.40 11.54 2.05
CA GLN A 182 -1.14 12.59 2.79
C GLN A 182 -2.64 12.35 2.78
N LEU A 183 -3.23 12.00 1.63
CA LEU A 183 -4.66 11.68 1.54
C LEU A 183 -5.05 10.49 2.42
N ARG A 184 -4.19 9.47 2.52
CA ARG A 184 -4.40 8.31 3.40
C ARG A 184 -4.33 8.73 4.87
N SER A 185 -3.29 9.46 5.27
CA SER A 185 -3.13 9.94 6.64
C SER A 185 -4.27 10.86 7.05
N ASP A 186 -4.62 11.86 6.25
CA ASP A 186 -5.71 12.79 6.52
C ASP A 186 -7.07 12.07 6.64
N GLY A 187 -7.32 11.09 5.76
CA GLY A 187 -8.52 10.26 5.82
C GLY A 187 -8.63 9.49 7.13
N LEU A 188 -7.54 8.83 7.56
CA LEU A 188 -7.48 8.11 8.83
C LEU A 188 -7.76 9.03 10.02
N HIS A 189 -7.10 10.19 10.07
CA HIS A 189 -7.30 11.16 11.16
C HIS A 189 -8.71 11.73 11.20
N ARG A 190 -9.36 11.96 10.05
CA ARG A 190 -10.75 12.40 10.02
C ARG A 190 -11.68 11.31 10.52
N ILE A 191 -11.53 10.09 10.03
CA ILE A 191 -12.36 8.96 10.43
C ILE A 191 -12.18 8.62 11.90
N SER A 192 -10.97 8.69 12.45
CA SER A 192 -10.72 8.41 13.88
C SER A 192 -11.51 9.30 14.83
N ARG A 193 -11.80 10.53 14.43
CA ARG A 193 -12.64 11.46 15.23
C ARG A 193 -14.12 11.09 15.23
N GLU A 194 -14.59 10.47 14.16
CA GLU A 194 -16.00 10.17 13.96
C GLU A 194 -16.36 8.73 14.42
N VAL A 195 -15.39 7.82 14.47
CA VAL A 195 -15.66 6.39 14.66
C VAL A 195 -16.35 6.10 16.00
N GLN A 196 -16.03 6.81 17.07
CA GLN A 196 -16.67 6.65 18.37
C GLN A 196 -18.13 7.07 18.33
N THR A 197 -18.43 8.21 17.68
CA THR A 197 -19.78 8.72 17.50
C THR A 197 -20.58 7.80 16.58
N ALA A 198 -19.96 7.28 15.52
CA ALA A 198 -20.61 6.40 14.55
C ALA A 198 -21.16 5.11 15.16
N ILE A 199 -20.50 4.54 16.19
CA ILE A 199 -20.96 3.34 16.89
C ILE A 199 -21.73 3.64 18.18
N SER A 200 -22.04 4.92 18.46
CA SER A 200 -22.82 5.33 19.62
C SER A 200 -24.29 4.91 19.48
N ARG A 201 -24.99 4.85 20.61
CA ARG A 201 -26.44 4.55 20.63
C ARG A 201 -27.33 5.76 20.24
N ASN A 202 -26.74 6.94 20.08
CA ASN A 202 -27.48 8.12 19.62
C ASN A 202 -27.66 8.06 18.10
N SER A 203 -28.86 7.71 17.64
CA SER A 203 -29.17 7.44 16.25
C SER A 203 -28.90 8.64 15.31
N THR A 204 -29.13 9.87 15.76
CA THR A 204 -28.95 11.07 14.93
C THR A 204 -27.47 11.40 14.72
N ASP A 205 -26.69 11.40 15.80
CA ASP A 205 -25.26 11.72 15.73
C ASP A 205 -24.49 10.58 15.09
N SER A 206 -24.84 9.33 15.39
CA SER A 206 -24.26 8.14 14.76
C SER A 206 -24.45 8.15 13.24
N LYS A 207 -25.66 8.47 12.76
CA LYS A 207 -25.93 8.60 11.35
C LYS A 207 -25.04 9.66 10.68
N LYS A 208 -24.97 10.86 11.28
CA LYS A 208 -24.15 11.97 10.77
C LYS A 208 -22.66 11.57 10.71
N ALA A 209 -22.17 10.90 11.76
CA ALA A 209 -20.79 10.43 11.81
C ALA A 209 -20.51 9.37 10.74
N VAL A 210 -21.44 8.44 10.49
CA VAL A 210 -21.34 7.46 9.39
C VAL A 210 -21.31 8.13 8.02
N ASP A 211 -22.16 9.13 7.78
CA ASP A 211 -22.16 9.90 6.53
C ASP A 211 -20.82 10.62 6.32
N GLN A 212 -20.22 11.16 7.39
CA GLN A 212 -18.89 11.77 7.36
C GLN A 212 -17.80 10.74 7.07
N ILE A 213 -17.81 9.58 7.74
CA ILE A 213 -16.87 8.49 7.48
C ILE A 213 -16.92 8.04 6.02
N ALA A 214 -18.13 7.80 5.47
CA ALA A 214 -18.29 7.44 4.06
C ALA A 214 -17.78 8.53 3.11
N GLY A 215 -17.97 9.80 3.48
CA GLY A 215 -17.41 10.94 2.76
C GLY A 215 -15.87 10.98 2.81
N ASP A 216 -15.28 10.70 3.96
CA ASP A 216 -13.83 10.71 4.17
C ASP A 216 -13.13 9.52 3.50
N MET A 217 -13.81 8.39 3.27
CA MET A 217 -13.29 7.25 2.46
C MET A 217 -12.92 7.66 1.03
N ARG A 218 -13.48 8.77 0.51
CA ARG A 218 -13.08 9.33 -0.79
C ARG A 218 -11.62 9.77 -0.85
N ALA A 219 -11.01 10.07 0.28
CA ALA A 219 -9.58 10.38 0.33
C ALA A 219 -8.74 9.15 -0.04
N PHE A 220 -9.16 7.96 0.36
CA PHE A 220 -8.49 6.71 0.02
C PHE A 220 -8.69 6.35 -1.46
N ASP A 221 -9.90 6.49 -1.99
CA ASP A 221 -10.18 6.33 -3.42
C ASP A 221 -9.32 7.29 -4.25
N ALA A 222 -9.29 8.58 -3.89
CA ALA A 222 -8.46 9.57 -4.56
C ALA A 222 -6.95 9.22 -4.47
N SER A 223 -6.48 8.69 -3.34
CA SER A 223 -5.10 8.26 -3.19
C SER A 223 -4.73 7.13 -4.17
N ASP A 224 -5.61 6.14 -4.32
CA ASP A 224 -5.41 5.01 -5.22
C ASP A 224 -5.45 5.46 -6.69
N VAL A 225 -6.36 6.36 -7.05
CA VAL A 225 -6.44 6.97 -8.38
C VAL A 225 -5.17 7.77 -8.71
N ILE A 226 -4.69 8.62 -7.79
CA ILE A 226 -3.46 9.41 -8.00
C ILE A 226 -2.26 8.50 -8.17
N TYR A 227 -2.11 7.49 -7.32
CA TYR A 227 -1.00 6.54 -7.46
C TYR A 227 -1.04 5.82 -8.80
N THR A 228 -2.19 5.26 -9.16
CA THR A 228 -2.36 4.45 -10.37
C THR A 228 -2.20 5.26 -11.65
N LEU A 229 -2.67 6.52 -11.68
CA LEU A 229 -2.65 7.32 -12.90
C LEU A 229 -1.45 8.27 -13.00
N LYS A 230 -0.76 8.60 -11.90
CA LYS A 230 0.29 9.61 -11.89
C LYS A 230 1.64 9.10 -11.38
N VAL A 231 1.65 8.22 -10.37
CA VAL A 231 2.91 7.76 -9.77
C VAL A 231 3.47 6.55 -10.50
N ALA A 232 2.72 5.46 -10.53
CA ALA A 232 3.18 4.19 -11.11
C ALA A 232 3.54 4.32 -12.60
N PRO A 233 2.73 4.97 -13.47
CA PRO A 233 3.09 5.13 -14.87
C PRO A 233 4.32 6.04 -15.08
N ALA A 234 4.50 7.07 -14.24
CA ALA A 234 5.67 7.94 -14.36
C ALA A 234 6.97 7.21 -13.97
N ILE A 235 6.91 6.34 -12.95
CA ILE A 235 8.05 5.48 -12.59
C ILE A 235 8.34 4.50 -13.72
N ALA A 236 7.32 3.83 -14.24
CA ALA A 236 7.49 2.87 -15.34
C ALA A 236 8.09 3.52 -16.59
N ALA A 237 7.60 4.70 -16.98
CA ALA A 237 8.13 5.44 -18.12
C ALA A 237 9.59 5.86 -17.91
N ALA A 238 9.94 6.36 -16.73
CA ALA A 238 11.33 6.77 -16.45
C ALA A 238 12.31 5.59 -16.44
N LEU A 239 11.87 4.39 -16.01
CA LEU A 239 12.66 3.18 -16.09
C LEU A 239 12.84 2.74 -17.55
N ASP A 240 11.77 2.74 -18.35
CA ASP A 240 11.80 2.35 -19.76
C ASP A 240 12.66 3.31 -20.59
N ASP A 241 12.56 4.61 -20.36
CA ASP A 241 13.37 5.66 -21.01
C ASP A 241 14.88 5.48 -20.74
N ASP A 242 15.26 4.91 -19.57
CA ASP A 242 16.65 4.58 -19.21
C ASP A 242 17.04 3.15 -19.67
N GLY A 243 16.19 2.47 -20.44
CA GLY A 243 16.43 1.11 -20.95
C GLY A 243 16.29 0.01 -19.90
N ILE A 244 15.62 0.26 -18.78
CA ILE A 244 15.36 -0.70 -17.72
C ILE A 244 14.02 -1.40 -18.00
N ALA A 245 14.05 -2.71 -18.21
CA ALA A 245 12.83 -3.47 -18.45
C ALA A 245 11.89 -3.40 -17.23
N VAL A 246 10.60 -3.19 -17.48
CA VAL A 246 9.54 -3.12 -16.46
C VAL A 246 8.56 -4.28 -16.65
N GLY A 247 8.09 -4.90 -15.59
CA GLY A 247 7.15 -6.01 -15.62
C GLY A 247 7.83 -7.38 -15.60
N ALA A 248 7.30 -8.35 -16.34
CA ALA A 248 7.77 -9.73 -16.30
C ALA A 248 9.27 -9.85 -16.69
N GLY A 249 10.10 -10.22 -15.71
CA GLY A 249 11.55 -10.33 -15.87
C GLY A 249 12.35 -9.04 -15.66
N GLY A 250 11.69 -7.93 -15.32
CA GLY A 250 12.31 -6.63 -15.04
C GLY A 250 11.94 -6.06 -13.67
N GLU A 251 12.13 -4.74 -13.54
CA GLU A 251 11.71 -4.00 -12.34
C GLU A 251 10.19 -4.05 -12.17
N GLN A 252 9.73 -4.27 -10.95
CA GLN A 252 8.31 -4.27 -10.62
C GLN A 252 7.93 -2.90 -10.03
N VAL A 253 6.92 -2.27 -10.61
CA VAL A 253 6.26 -1.10 -10.01
C VAL A 253 5.05 -1.58 -9.23
N ALA A 254 4.95 -1.23 -7.96
CA ALA A 254 3.86 -1.69 -7.11
C ALA A 254 2.50 -1.21 -7.64
N THR A 255 1.50 -2.05 -7.46
CA THR A 255 0.09 -1.65 -7.54
C THR A 255 -0.42 -1.33 -6.14
N THR A 256 -1.49 -0.56 -6.04
CA THR A 256 -2.12 -0.21 -4.76
C THR A 256 -3.61 -0.51 -4.77
N SER A 257 -4.14 -0.80 -3.61
CA SER A 257 -5.57 -0.95 -3.33
C SER A 257 -5.78 -0.67 -1.84
N PHE A 258 -5.55 0.59 -1.44
CA PHE A 258 -5.74 1.01 -0.06
C PHE A 258 -7.22 0.92 0.32
N LEU A 259 -8.12 1.41 -0.56
CA LEU A 259 -9.56 1.21 -0.43
C LEU A 259 -9.95 -0.17 -0.98
N PRO A 260 -10.39 -1.14 -0.15
CA PRO A 260 -10.63 -2.51 -0.60
C PRO A 260 -11.77 -2.64 -1.63
N THR A 261 -12.80 -1.82 -1.49
CA THR A 261 -13.95 -1.75 -2.40
C THR A 261 -14.60 -0.37 -2.34
N ILE A 262 -15.14 0.08 -3.46
CA ILE A 262 -15.88 1.36 -3.55
C ILE A 262 -17.15 1.38 -2.69
N ASP A 263 -17.63 0.23 -2.22
CA ASP A 263 -18.79 0.14 -1.33
C ASP A 263 -18.58 0.94 -0.03
N TRP A 264 -17.34 1.10 0.43
CA TRP A 264 -17.00 1.94 1.58
C TRP A 264 -17.35 3.43 1.41
N LEU A 265 -17.63 3.89 0.19
CA LEU A 265 -18.13 5.23 -0.09
C LEU A 265 -19.63 5.37 0.22
N SER A 266 -20.31 4.27 0.53
CA SER A 266 -21.74 4.23 0.87
C SER A 266 -21.93 4.27 2.39
N PRO A 267 -22.69 5.23 2.94
CA PRO A 267 -23.03 5.26 4.36
C PRO A 267 -23.71 3.97 4.85
N ALA A 268 -24.55 3.36 4.01
CA ALA A 268 -25.23 2.11 4.34
C ALA A 268 -24.24 0.97 4.53
N PHE A 269 -23.24 0.86 3.64
CA PHE A 269 -22.18 -0.14 3.78
C PHE A 269 -21.34 0.10 5.03
N VAL A 270 -20.93 1.36 5.28
CA VAL A 270 -20.18 1.74 6.49
C VAL A 270 -20.97 1.36 7.75
N THR A 271 -22.27 1.66 7.80
CA THR A 271 -23.13 1.26 8.93
C THR A 271 -23.06 -0.24 9.20
N THR A 272 -23.20 -1.04 8.16
CA THR A 272 -23.15 -2.51 8.29
C THR A 272 -21.79 -3.00 8.79
N GLN A 273 -20.70 -2.44 8.24
CA GLN A 273 -19.35 -2.83 8.64
C GLN A 273 -19.04 -2.46 10.10
N LEU A 274 -19.57 -1.35 10.58
CA LEU A 274 -19.48 -0.93 11.97
C LEU A 274 -20.35 -1.79 12.91
N GLY A 275 -21.16 -2.73 12.38
CA GLY A 275 -22.00 -3.64 13.15
C GLY A 275 -23.37 -3.06 13.50
N GLY A 276 -23.76 -1.96 12.84
CA GLY A 276 -25.13 -1.43 12.89
C GLY A 276 -26.04 -2.17 11.91
N THR A 277 -27.32 -2.13 12.17
CA THR A 277 -28.32 -2.46 11.16
C THR A 277 -28.44 -1.23 10.24
N ALA A 278 -28.16 -1.40 8.96
CA ALA A 278 -28.35 -0.34 7.98
C ALA A 278 -29.84 0.00 7.92
N SER A 279 -30.21 1.04 8.67
CA SER A 279 -31.46 1.73 8.39
C SER A 279 -31.18 2.66 7.22
N ALA A 280 -31.90 2.48 6.13
CA ALA A 280 -31.79 3.35 4.97
C ALA A 280 -32.02 4.79 5.39
N SER A 281 -30.98 5.60 5.21
CA SER A 281 -30.90 6.97 5.71
C SER A 281 -31.09 7.96 4.59
N GLY A 282 -32.32 8.23 4.23
CA GLY A 282 -32.74 9.29 3.32
C GLY A 282 -34.10 9.80 3.74
N THR A 283 -34.42 11.03 3.43
CA THR A 283 -35.83 11.47 3.41
C THR A 283 -36.50 10.64 2.30
N ALA A 284 -37.50 9.83 2.67
CA ALA A 284 -38.26 9.05 1.69
C ALA A 284 -38.79 10.01 0.61
N ALA A 285 -38.61 9.65 -0.65
CA ALA A 285 -39.31 10.30 -1.75
C ALA A 285 -40.82 10.11 -1.53
N PRO A 286 -41.69 11.00 -2.04
CA PRO A 286 -43.12 10.75 -1.98
C PRO A 286 -43.48 9.46 -2.73
N GLY A 287 -44.15 8.52 -2.07
CA GLY A 287 -44.54 7.23 -2.67
C GLY A 287 -44.53 6.07 -1.68
N ASN A 288 -44.89 4.90 -2.17
CA ASN A 288 -44.76 3.66 -1.40
C ASN A 288 -43.32 3.11 -1.59
N HIS A 289 -42.72 2.68 -0.50
CA HIS A 289 -41.36 2.14 -0.42
C HIS A 289 -41.38 0.72 0.14
N GLY A 290 -40.55 -0.13 -0.35
CA GLY A 290 -40.30 -1.45 0.25
C GLY A 290 -39.84 -2.50 -0.76
N HIS A 291 -39.18 -3.50 -0.19
CA HIS A 291 -38.72 -4.67 -0.92
C HIS A 291 -39.36 -5.94 -0.34
N SER A 292 -39.36 -7.00 -1.12
CA SER A 292 -39.63 -8.37 -0.66
C SER A 292 -38.52 -9.28 -1.14
N LEU A 293 -37.99 -10.10 -0.27
CA LEU A 293 -37.12 -11.21 -0.63
C LEU A 293 -38.01 -12.34 -1.17
N ASP A 294 -37.86 -12.67 -2.45
CA ASP A 294 -38.75 -13.62 -3.14
C ASP A 294 -38.18 -15.05 -3.11
N SER A 295 -36.90 -15.20 -3.44
CA SER A 295 -36.22 -16.50 -3.40
C SER A 295 -34.70 -16.33 -3.27
N VAL A 296 -34.06 -17.40 -2.80
CA VAL A 296 -32.60 -17.52 -2.73
C VAL A 296 -32.18 -18.83 -3.36
N SER A 297 -31.20 -18.78 -4.25
CA SER A 297 -30.62 -19.98 -4.87
C SER A 297 -29.13 -20.08 -4.59
N ALA A 298 -28.59 -21.29 -4.49
CA ALA A 298 -27.17 -21.57 -4.42
C ALA A 298 -26.88 -22.99 -4.90
N GLY A 299 -25.71 -23.20 -5.52
CA GLY A 299 -25.33 -24.52 -6.04
C GLY A 299 -26.24 -25.02 -7.15
N GLY A 300 -26.95 -24.14 -7.85
CA GLY A 300 -27.87 -24.49 -8.95
C GLY A 300 -29.27 -24.89 -8.50
N GLN A 301 -29.65 -24.69 -7.23
CA GLN A 301 -30.98 -25.00 -6.69
C GLN A 301 -31.54 -23.85 -5.86
N ASP A 302 -32.87 -23.72 -5.83
CA ASP A 302 -33.54 -22.80 -4.91
C ASP A 302 -33.51 -23.35 -3.50
N LEU A 303 -33.28 -22.49 -2.50
CA LEU A 303 -33.23 -22.86 -1.11
C LEU A 303 -34.61 -22.86 -0.49
N SER A 304 -34.91 -23.90 0.29
CA SER A 304 -36.14 -24.01 1.07
C SER A 304 -35.88 -23.60 2.53
N PRO A 305 -36.69 -22.72 3.12
CA PRO A 305 -36.57 -22.40 4.53
C PRO A 305 -37.00 -23.54 5.46
N ASP A 306 -37.84 -24.49 4.96
CA ASP A 306 -38.47 -25.53 5.76
C ASP A 306 -37.67 -26.85 5.79
N THR A 307 -36.71 -27.01 4.91
CA THR A 307 -35.90 -28.23 4.77
C THR A 307 -34.42 -27.94 4.73
N THR A 308 -33.58 -28.86 5.21
CA THR A 308 -32.12 -28.68 5.09
C THR A 308 -31.69 -28.79 3.64
N ASN A 309 -31.05 -27.73 3.15
CA ASN A 309 -30.51 -27.64 1.81
C ASN A 309 -29.08 -28.19 1.78
N SER A 310 -28.77 -29.03 0.80
CA SER A 310 -27.41 -29.54 0.58
C SER A 310 -26.82 -28.84 -0.65
N ILE A 311 -25.75 -28.06 -0.46
CA ILE A 311 -25.11 -27.30 -1.53
C ILE A 311 -23.58 -27.50 -1.52
N PRO A 312 -22.92 -27.53 -2.70
CA PRO A 312 -21.48 -27.62 -2.76
C PRO A 312 -20.82 -26.43 -2.05
N GLY A 313 -19.85 -26.70 -1.17
CA GLY A 313 -19.11 -25.66 -0.44
C GLY A 313 -17.73 -25.35 -1.00
N SER A 314 -17.26 -26.15 -2.00
CA SER A 314 -15.97 -25.93 -2.65
C SER A 314 -16.14 -26.02 -4.18
N PRO A 315 -15.78 -24.94 -4.94
CA PRO A 315 -15.40 -23.61 -4.45
C PRO A 315 -16.52 -22.91 -3.65
N PRO A 316 -16.21 -21.86 -2.85
CA PRO A 316 -17.24 -21.13 -2.12
C PRO A 316 -18.40 -20.71 -3.03
N PRO A 317 -19.66 -20.99 -2.66
CA PRO A 317 -20.78 -20.73 -3.55
C PRO A 317 -21.10 -19.24 -3.67
N ALA A 318 -21.72 -18.87 -4.79
CA ALA A 318 -22.46 -17.62 -4.92
C ALA A 318 -23.95 -17.87 -4.67
N PHE A 319 -24.58 -16.96 -3.94
CA PHE A 319 -26.02 -16.99 -3.70
C PHE A 319 -26.73 -16.07 -4.69
N GLY A 320 -27.65 -16.59 -5.46
CA GLY A 320 -28.59 -15.83 -6.30
C GLY A 320 -29.74 -15.34 -5.44
N VAL A 321 -29.76 -14.05 -5.12
CA VAL A 321 -30.82 -13.44 -4.29
C VAL A 321 -31.80 -12.72 -5.22
N THR A 322 -33.02 -13.21 -5.26
CA THR A 322 -34.11 -12.64 -6.06
C THR A 322 -35.04 -11.85 -5.13
N PHE A 323 -35.27 -10.57 -5.48
CA PHE A 323 -36.15 -9.70 -4.70
C PHE A 323 -36.92 -8.74 -5.61
N THR A 324 -38.04 -8.27 -5.12
CA THR A 324 -38.92 -7.32 -5.82
C THR A 324 -38.94 -5.99 -5.07
N ASN A 325 -38.79 -4.87 -5.79
CA ASN A 325 -39.17 -3.56 -5.29
C ASN A 325 -40.70 -3.42 -5.43
N GLY A 326 -41.41 -3.64 -4.32
CA GLY A 326 -42.87 -3.52 -4.26
C GLY A 326 -43.36 -2.07 -4.12
N GLY A 327 -42.41 -1.09 -4.08
CA GLY A 327 -42.72 0.33 -3.99
C GLY A 327 -43.14 0.95 -5.32
N SER A 328 -43.55 2.22 -5.26
CA SER A 328 -43.89 3.03 -6.43
C SER A 328 -42.76 3.93 -6.91
N VAL A 329 -41.60 3.88 -6.24
CA VAL A 329 -40.42 4.68 -6.54
C VAL A 329 -39.17 3.77 -6.67
N ASP A 330 -38.24 4.25 -7.47
CA ASP A 330 -36.95 3.59 -7.60
C ASP A 330 -36.15 3.78 -6.30
N GLU A 331 -35.54 2.69 -5.84
CA GLU A 331 -34.69 2.70 -4.66
C GLU A 331 -33.22 2.64 -5.06
N SER A 332 -32.38 3.30 -4.31
CA SER A 332 -30.94 3.31 -4.54
C SER A 332 -30.18 2.74 -3.33
N ASN A 333 -29.01 2.15 -3.61
CA ASN A 333 -28.13 1.60 -2.58
C ASN A 333 -28.78 0.53 -1.71
N VAL A 334 -29.60 -0.35 -2.31
CA VAL A 334 -30.28 -1.45 -1.63
C VAL A 334 -29.24 -2.47 -1.20
N GLN A 335 -29.19 -2.78 0.10
CA GLN A 335 -28.23 -3.70 0.67
C GLN A 335 -28.76 -5.12 0.69
N ILE A 336 -27.94 -6.08 0.27
CA ILE A 336 -28.20 -7.52 0.43
C ILE A 336 -27.13 -8.06 1.37
N THR A 337 -27.54 -8.60 2.52
CA THR A 337 -26.62 -9.22 3.50
C THR A 337 -26.87 -10.71 3.59
N ILE A 338 -25.81 -11.50 3.48
CA ILE A 338 -25.83 -12.95 3.73
C ILE A 338 -25.00 -13.23 4.97
N LYS A 339 -25.58 -13.91 5.95
CA LYS A 339 -24.94 -14.33 7.17
C LYS A 339 -25.01 -15.85 7.29
N VAL A 340 -23.86 -16.50 7.49
CA VAL A 340 -23.76 -17.94 7.74
C VAL A 340 -23.34 -18.13 9.18
N GLU A 341 -24.17 -18.80 9.98
CA GLU A 341 -23.96 -19.08 11.41
C GLU A 341 -24.03 -20.57 11.71
N GLY A 342 -23.32 -21.01 12.74
CA GLY A 342 -23.22 -22.42 13.13
C GLY A 342 -21.85 -23.04 12.86
N GLY A 343 -20.93 -22.29 12.25
CA GLY A 343 -19.52 -22.64 12.11
C GLY A 343 -18.63 -22.06 13.23
N PRO A 344 -17.31 -22.26 13.15
CA PRO A 344 -16.35 -21.74 14.15
C PRO A 344 -16.37 -20.21 14.27
N ALA A 345 -16.71 -19.53 13.18
CA ALA A 345 -16.93 -18.09 13.13
C ALA A 345 -18.04 -17.77 12.13
N PRO A 346 -18.89 -16.76 12.37
CA PRO A 346 -19.89 -16.34 11.41
C PRO A 346 -19.23 -15.74 10.16
N ILE A 347 -19.77 -16.09 8.98
CA ILE A 347 -19.37 -15.47 7.71
C ILE A 347 -20.47 -14.46 7.38
N VAL A 348 -20.08 -13.20 7.14
CA VAL A 348 -21.01 -12.13 6.74
C VAL A 348 -20.51 -11.51 5.45
N VAL A 349 -21.38 -11.47 4.46
CA VAL A 349 -21.10 -10.84 3.17
C VAL A 349 -22.23 -9.87 2.86
N THR A 350 -21.87 -8.67 2.41
CA THR A 350 -22.83 -7.64 1.99
C THR A 350 -22.54 -7.21 0.57
N LYS A 351 -23.59 -7.05 -0.23
CA LYS A 351 -23.54 -6.49 -1.58
C LYS A 351 -24.54 -5.34 -1.71
N VAL A 352 -24.10 -4.24 -2.28
CA VAL A 352 -24.94 -3.08 -2.55
C VAL A 352 -25.45 -3.12 -3.99
N VAL A 353 -26.74 -2.97 -4.16
CA VAL A 353 -27.41 -2.84 -5.45
C VAL A 353 -27.63 -1.34 -5.69
N ALA A 354 -26.98 -0.80 -6.72
CA ALA A 354 -27.00 0.65 -6.97
C ALA A 354 -28.40 1.21 -7.22
N ARG A 355 -29.27 0.43 -7.86
CA ARG A 355 -30.66 0.83 -8.17
C ARG A 355 -31.56 -0.39 -8.19
N SER A 356 -32.76 -0.24 -7.62
CA SER A 356 -33.89 -1.16 -7.69
C SER A 356 -35.09 -0.41 -8.28
N THR A 357 -35.51 -0.81 -9.47
CA THR A 357 -36.59 -0.12 -10.19
C THR A 357 -37.96 -0.44 -9.60
N ALA A 358 -38.80 0.55 -9.44
CA ALA A 358 -40.16 0.41 -8.91
C ALA A 358 -40.95 -0.69 -9.62
N GLY A 359 -41.59 -1.54 -8.86
CA GLY A 359 -42.41 -2.66 -9.36
C GLY A 359 -41.65 -3.77 -10.08
N GLN A 360 -40.29 -3.74 -10.08
CA GLN A 360 -39.49 -4.74 -10.79
C GLN A 360 -38.82 -5.74 -9.84
N GLN A 361 -38.79 -6.99 -10.30
CA GLN A 361 -38.00 -8.05 -9.70
C GLN A 361 -36.59 -8.09 -10.31
N GLN A 362 -35.59 -8.38 -9.49
CA GLN A 362 -34.22 -8.57 -9.94
C GLN A 362 -33.51 -9.66 -9.14
N THR A 363 -32.55 -10.32 -9.77
CA THR A 363 -31.69 -11.34 -9.14
C THR A 363 -30.26 -10.83 -9.08
N VAL A 364 -29.65 -10.92 -7.90
CA VAL A 364 -28.28 -10.46 -7.65
C VAL A 364 -27.42 -11.60 -7.15
N GLN A 365 -26.28 -11.83 -7.77
CA GLN A 365 -25.32 -12.83 -7.34
C GLN A 365 -24.43 -12.26 -6.23
N VAL A 366 -24.43 -12.92 -5.07
CA VAL A 366 -23.62 -12.56 -3.91
C VAL A 366 -22.63 -13.70 -3.61
N PRO A 367 -21.36 -13.58 -4.03
CA PRO A 367 -20.36 -14.62 -3.74
C PRO A 367 -20.02 -14.63 -2.26
N LEU A 368 -19.91 -15.82 -1.66
CA LEU A 368 -19.61 -15.94 -0.23
C LEU A 368 -18.19 -15.46 0.15
N GLY A 369 -17.27 -15.48 -0.79
CA GLY A 369 -15.91 -14.90 -0.61
C GLY A 369 -14.95 -15.70 0.28
N SER A 370 -15.48 -16.59 1.13
CA SER A 370 -14.70 -17.45 2.02
C SER A 370 -15.30 -18.85 2.06
N ALA A 371 -14.48 -19.87 2.37
CA ALA A 371 -14.92 -21.24 2.44
C ALA A 371 -15.90 -21.43 3.63
N PRO A 372 -17.10 -21.97 3.39
CA PRO A 372 -18.05 -22.30 4.46
C PRO A 372 -17.61 -23.57 5.19
N PRO A 373 -18.15 -23.83 6.41
CA PRO A 373 -17.89 -25.07 7.13
C PRO A 373 -18.55 -26.25 6.41
N ILE A 374 -17.76 -27.26 6.06
CA ILE A 374 -18.21 -28.45 5.34
C ILE A 374 -18.73 -29.53 6.30
N GLY A 375 -19.79 -30.25 5.91
CA GLY A 375 -20.29 -31.44 6.58
C GLY A 375 -21.10 -31.18 7.86
N GLN A 376 -21.30 -29.92 8.25
CA GLN A 376 -22.17 -29.56 9.37
C GLN A 376 -23.33 -28.69 8.93
N GLN A 377 -24.46 -28.79 9.64
CA GLN A 377 -25.60 -27.93 9.39
C GLN A 377 -25.35 -26.52 9.95
N VAL A 378 -25.58 -25.53 9.14
CA VAL A 378 -25.47 -24.10 9.44
C VAL A 378 -26.79 -23.40 9.11
N THR A 379 -26.96 -22.18 9.61
CA THR A 379 -28.07 -21.31 9.22
C THR A 379 -27.53 -20.22 8.29
N VAL A 380 -28.11 -20.13 7.11
CA VAL A 380 -27.84 -19.03 6.16
C VAL A 380 -29.01 -18.05 6.24
N THR A 381 -28.77 -16.86 6.75
CA THR A 381 -29.77 -15.77 6.81
C THR A 381 -29.47 -14.78 5.70
N VAL A 382 -30.48 -14.49 4.89
CA VAL A 382 -30.42 -13.51 3.79
C VAL A 382 -31.37 -12.38 4.12
N THR A 383 -30.84 -11.14 4.08
CA THR A 383 -31.60 -9.94 4.41
C THR A 383 -31.46 -8.91 3.28
N ILE A 384 -32.58 -8.37 2.82
CA ILE A 384 -32.63 -7.14 2.02
C ILE A 384 -32.74 -5.98 3.02
N GLY A 385 -31.78 -5.04 2.97
CA GLY A 385 -31.82 -3.87 3.84
C GLY A 385 -33.05 -3.00 3.58
N SER A 386 -33.69 -2.55 4.64
CA SER A 386 -34.86 -1.65 4.52
C SER A 386 -34.49 -0.33 3.89
N VAL A 387 -35.41 0.24 3.08
CA VAL A 387 -35.27 1.56 2.44
C VAL A 387 -36.03 2.64 3.20
N PRO A 388 -35.69 3.94 3.02
CA PRO A 388 -36.42 5.02 3.67
C PRO A 388 -37.91 4.98 3.33
N GLY A 389 -38.76 5.05 4.34
CA GLY A 389 -40.23 5.03 4.15
C GLY A 389 -40.82 3.63 4.04
N GLU A 390 -40.03 2.59 4.07
CA GLU A 390 -40.49 1.19 4.10
C GLU A 390 -41.13 0.89 5.45
N THR A 391 -42.37 0.44 5.43
CA THR A 391 -43.15 0.12 6.64
C THR A 391 -43.32 -1.37 6.87
N LYS A 392 -43.13 -2.19 5.81
CA LYS A 392 -43.23 -3.64 5.86
C LYS A 392 -41.84 -4.24 5.66
N THR A 393 -41.20 -4.71 6.72
CA THR A 393 -39.84 -5.25 6.70
C THR A 393 -39.74 -6.72 7.10
N ASP A 394 -40.87 -7.34 7.45
CA ASP A 394 -40.97 -8.75 7.85
C ASP A 394 -40.73 -9.72 6.69
N ASN A 395 -40.91 -9.25 5.46
CA ASN A 395 -40.65 -9.98 4.20
C ASN A 395 -39.27 -9.75 3.59
N ASN A 396 -38.40 -9.00 4.30
CA ASN A 396 -37.05 -8.69 3.83
C ASN A 396 -35.99 -9.72 4.25
N THR A 397 -36.35 -10.65 5.15
CA THR A 397 -35.37 -11.59 5.72
C THR A 397 -35.92 -13.00 5.76
N PHE A 398 -35.13 -13.96 5.25
CA PHE A 398 -35.38 -15.38 5.41
C PHE A 398 -34.12 -16.11 5.87
N SER A 399 -34.34 -17.20 6.62
CA SER A 399 -33.27 -18.08 7.09
C SER A 399 -33.44 -19.48 6.51
N TYR A 400 -32.35 -20.07 6.10
CA TYR A 400 -32.30 -21.38 5.44
C TYR A 400 -31.35 -22.29 6.21
N PRO A 401 -31.82 -23.50 6.63
CA PRO A 401 -30.90 -24.52 7.11
C PRO A 401 -30.11 -25.10 5.93
N VAL A 402 -28.79 -25.10 6.01
CA VAL A 402 -27.88 -25.50 4.93
C VAL A 402 -26.81 -26.45 5.47
N THR A 403 -26.50 -27.48 4.70
CA THR A 403 -25.28 -28.29 4.86
C THR A 403 -24.41 -28.12 3.62
N PHE A 404 -23.21 -27.59 3.81
CA PHE A 404 -22.22 -27.48 2.73
C PHE A 404 -21.49 -28.82 2.57
N THR A 405 -21.40 -29.34 1.33
CA THR A 405 -20.84 -30.67 0.99
C THR A 405 -19.59 -30.54 0.13
#